data_80a77d865cf041a3858b283c6e50b438
#
_entry.id   80a77d865cf041a3858b283c6e50b438
#
_cell.length_a   1.000
_cell.length_b   1.000
_cell.length_c   1.000
_cell.angle_alpha   90.00
_cell.angle_beta   90.00
_cell.angle_gamma   90.00
#
_symmetry.space_group_name_H-M   'P 1'
#
loop_
_entity.id
_entity.type
_entity.pdbx_description
1 polymer ?
#
loop_
_entity_poly.entity_id
_entity_poly.type
_entity_poly.pdbx_seq_one_letter_code
_entity_poly.pdbx_strand_id
1 'polypeptide(L)'
;SMEIQDGEMTALIGTSGAGKSTLLHILACIDGYDSGEYTIDGEEVGRISEKQMAQVRNEKIGMVMQDFALVDGFTALDNVLIPLDFADRKQRIRKKERREKALKMLDMVGMKEFAGKPVNNLSGGQKQRVAIARAIANDPSIILADEPTGALDSATTEEIMKVFRDLNEQGRTIVIVTHDPAVAEQCDRVIRIEDGRIEE
;
A
#
# COMPACT_ATOMS: atom_id res chain seq x y z
N SER A 1 -16.18 15.85 -0.73
CA SER A 1 -16.00 14.82 0.33
C SER A 1 -16.07 13.46 -0.32
N MET A 2 -15.36 12.47 0.24
CA MET A 2 -15.48 11.07 -0.19
C MET A 2 -15.49 10.17 1.04
N GLU A 3 -16.09 9.02 0.87
CA GLU A 3 -16.09 7.94 1.86
C GLU A 3 -15.73 6.64 1.14
N ILE A 4 -14.88 5.83 1.74
CA ILE A 4 -14.50 4.50 1.24
C ILE A 4 -14.92 3.50 2.31
N GLN A 5 -15.68 2.49 1.89
CA GLN A 5 -16.24 1.50 2.81
C GLN A 5 -15.18 0.45 3.19
N ASP A 6 -15.30 -0.12 4.37
CA ASP A 6 -14.44 -1.22 4.79
C ASP A 6 -14.54 -2.40 3.83
N GLY A 7 -13.38 -2.90 3.40
CA GLY A 7 -13.29 -3.99 2.43
C GLY A 7 -13.58 -3.60 0.98
N GLU A 8 -13.77 -2.31 0.68
CA GLU A 8 -13.95 -1.81 -0.69
C GLU A 8 -12.59 -1.71 -1.41
N MET A 9 -12.54 -2.13 -2.67
CA MET A 9 -11.40 -1.86 -3.56
C MET A 9 -11.77 -0.71 -4.51
N THR A 10 -11.17 0.47 -4.30
CA THR A 10 -11.49 1.71 -5.01
C THR A 10 -10.34 2.15 -5.90
N ALA A 11 -10.65 2.50 -7.17
CA ALA A 11 -9.72 3.16 -8.07
C ALA A 11 -9.86 4.69 -7.99
N LEU A 12 -8.75 5.40 -7.86
CA LEU A 12 -8.66 6.85 -8.03
C LEU A 12 -8.07 7.15 -9.41
N ILE A 13 -8.88 7.70 -10.31
CA ILE A 13 -8.46 8.05 -11.68
C ILE A 13 -8.48 9.56 -11.89
N GLY A 14 -7.81 10.03 -12.95
CA GLY A 14 -7.79 11.44 -13.35
C GLY A 14 -6.54 11.78 -14.15
N THR A 15 -6.51 12.96 -14.72
CA THR A 15 -5.38 13.45 -15.51
C THR A 15 -4.10 13.61 -14.66
N SER A 16 -2.93 13.66 -15.32
CA SER A 16 -1.70 14.00 -14.62
C SER A 16 -1.80 15.40 -14.00
N GLY A 17 -1.37 15.53 -12.75
CA GLY A 17 -1.49 16.79 -11.99
C GLY A 17 -2.84 17.05 -11.34
N ALA A 18 -3.84 16.17 -11.49
CA ALA A 18 -5.16 16.35 -10.89
C ALA A 18 -5.19 16.26 -9.34
N GLY A 19 -4.07 15.91 -8.69
CA GLY A 19 -3.96 15.83 -7.23
C GLY A 19 -4.13 14.42 -6.65
N LYS A 20 -4.18 13.36 -7.48
CA LYS A 20 -4.35 11.96 -7.03
C LYS A 20 -3.30 11.51 -6.02
N SER A 21 -2.01 11.64 -6.36
CA SER A 21 -0.91 11.25 -5.46
C SER A 21 -0.87 12.13 -4.20
N THR A 22 -1.20 13.42 -4.31
CA THR A 22 -1.32 14.31 -3.14
C THR A 22 -2.41 13.81 -2.19
N LEU A 23 -3.60 13.49 -2.73
CA LEU A 23 -4.68 12.90 -1.93
C LEU A 23 -4.24 11.57 -1.30
N LEU A 24 -3.57 10.70 -2.08
CA LEU A 24 -3.08 9.42 -1.57
C LEU A 24 -2.07 9.61 -0.43
N HIS A 25 -1.17 10.60 -0.51
CA HIS A 25 -0.22 10.93 0.55
C HIS A 25 -0.90 11.47 1.81
N ILE A 26 -1.98 12.26 1.66
CA ILE A 26 -2.81 12.70 2.78
C ILE A 26 -3.48 11.49 3.45
N LEU A 27 -4.08 10.60 2.66
CA LEU A 27 -4.68 9.36 3.14
C LEU A 27 -3.66 8.45 3.83
N ALA A 28 -2.41 8.45 3.34
CA ALA A 28 -1.30 7.73 3.95
C ALA A 28 -0.76 8.41 5.23
N CYS A 29 -1.32 9.54 5.65
CA CYS A 29 -0.80 10.36 6.75
C CYS A 29 0.68 10.75 6.55
N ILE A 30 1.13 10.92 5.31
CA ILE A 30 2.48 11.39 4.94
C ILE A 30 2.48 12.91 4.84
N ASP A 31 1.51 13.46 4.11
CA ASP A 31 1.33 14.89 3.94
C ASP A 31 0.18 15.41 4.81
N GLY A 32 0.29 16.67 5.26
CA GLY A 32 -0.80 17.37 5.92
C GLY A 32 -1.80 17.96 4.93
N TYR A 33 -2.88 18.52 5.45
CA TYR A 33 -3.88 19.27 4.67
C TYR A 33 -4.26 20.57 5.40
N ASP A 34 -4.69 21.58 4.64
CA ASP A 34 -4.97 22.91 5.17
C ASP A 34 -6.30 22.98 5.94
N SER A 35 -7.32 22.26 5.46
CA SER A 35 -8.68 22.29 6.02
C SER A 35 -9.45 21.02 5.68
N GLY A 36 -10.50 20.75 6.46
CA GLY A 36 -11.34 19.56 6.34
C GLY A 36 -11.18 18.60 7.50
N GLU A 37 -11.74 17.43 7.36
CA GLU A 37 -11.69 16.34 8.35
C GLU A 37 -11.26 15.05 7.64
N TYR A 38 -10.40 14.28 8.29
CA TYR A 38 -10.01 12.95 7.85
C TYR A 38 -10.13 11.98 9.01
N THR A 39 -10.92 10.94 8.81
CA THR A 39 -11.17 9.89 9.81
C THR A 39 -10.81 8.51 9.26
N ILE A 40 -10.26 7.65 10.12
CA ILE A 40 -10.05 6.22 9.87
C ILE A 40 -10.76 5.48 11.00
N ASP A 41 -11.65 4.55 10.67
CA ASP A 41 -12.44 3.77 11.66
C ASP A 41 -13.20 4.69 12.66
N GLY A 42 -13.68 5.85 12.19
CA GLY A 42 -14.35 6.86 13.03
C GLY A 42 -13.45 7.70 13.92
N GLU A 43 -12.15 7.47 13.91
CA GLU A 43 -11.17 8.27 14.65
C GLU A 43 -10.58 9.38 13.76
N GLU A 44 -10.61 10.64 14.22
CA GLU A 44 -10.00 11.76 13.50
C GLU A 44 -8.47 11.63 13.54
N VAL A 45 -7.84 11.52 12.36
CA VAL A 45 -6.37 11.36 12.24
C VAL A 45 -5.66 12.64 11.82
N GLY A 46 -6.37 13.65 11.37
CA GLY A 46 -5.79 14.91 10.88
C GLY A 46 -5.27 15.86 11.97
N ARG A 47 -5.66 15.67 13.23
CA ARG A 47 -5.30 16.53 14.36
C ARG A 47 -4.47 15.84 15.43
N ILE A 48 -3.93 14.68 15.14
CA ILE A 48 -3.08 13.93 16.05
C ILE A 48 -1.61 14.35 15.90
N SER A 49 -0.79 14.05 16.91
CA SER A 49 0.64 14.36 16.87
C SER A 49 1.37 13.53 15.80
N GLU A 50 2.53 14.02 15.31
CA GLU A 50 3.41 13.31 14.38
C GLU A 50 3.74 11.87 14.84
N LYS A 51 3.92 11.67 16.15
CA LYS A 51 4.17 10.35 16.72
C LYS A 51 2.96 9.43 16.57
N GLN A 52 1.76 9.94 16.74
CA GLN A 52 0.51 9.19 16.56
C GLN A 52 0.26 8.92 15.07
N MET A 53 0.51 9.91 14.17
CA MET A 53 0.46 9.69 12.73
C MET A 53 1.43 8.60 12.27
N ALA A 54 2.67 8.60 12.78
CA ALA A 54 3.63 7.55 12.49
C ALA A 54 3.15 6.16 12.98
N GLN A 55 2.42 6.10 14.09
CA GLN A 55 1.82 4.86 14.58
C GLN A 55 0.67 4.41 13.67
N VAL A 56 -0.24 5.31 13.27
CA VAL A 56 -1.32 5.01 12.32
C VAL A 56 -0.75 4.48 11.00
N ARG A 57 0.26 5.16 10.43
CA ARG A 57 0.96 4.68 9.22
C ARG A 57 1.51 3.27 9.37
N ASN A 58 2.12 2.98 10.50
CA ASN A 58 2.75 1.68 10.72
C ASN A 58 1.76 0.55 10.98
N GLU A 59 0.65 0.84 11.67
CA GLU A 59 -0.32 -0.17 12.13
C GLU A 59 -1.52 -0.34 11.20
N LYS A 60 -2.04 0.77 10.63
CA LYS A 60 -3.30 0.76 9.86
C LYS A 60 -3.12 0.87 8.35
N ILE A 61 -1.98 1.37 7.87
CA ILE A 61 -1.79 1.73 6.46
C ILE A 61 -0.59 0.98 5.87
N GLY A 62 -0.82 0.25 4.78
CA GLY A 62 0.22 -0.28 3.91
C GLY A 62 0.36 0.57 2.65
N MET A 63 1.57 1.02 2.33
CA MET A 63 1.83 1.85 1.14
C MET A 63 2.62 1.08 0.10
N VAL A 64 2.12 1.10 -1.14
CA VAL A 64 2.76 0.52 -2.34
C VAL A 64 3.03 1.66 -3.32
N MET A 65 4.30 1.87 -3.67
CA MET A 65 4.74 2.97 -4.55
C MET A 65 5.01 2.48 -5.96
N GLN A 66 4.91 3.37 -6.93
CA GLN A 66 5.17 3.11 -8.34
C GLN A 66 6.62 2.67 -8.61
N ASP A 67 7.59 3.25 -7.94
CA ASP A 67 9.02 2.94 -8.04
C ASP A 67 9.48 1.83 -7.09
N PHE A 68 8.52 1.07 -6.54
CA PHE A 68 8.69 0.01 -5.53
C PHE A 68 9.22 0.51 -4.18
N ALA A 69 9.98 1.59 -4.13
CA ALA A 69 10.66 2.16 -2.97
C ALA A 69 11.39 1.11 -2.09
N LEU A 70 11.97 0.10 -2.71
CA LEU A 70 12.75 -0.93 -2.03
C LEU A 70 14.16 -0.40 -1.72
N VAL A 71 14.70 -0.82 -0.57
CA VAL A 71 16.07 -0.45 -0.18
C VAL A 71 17.05 -1.29 -0.98
N ASP A 72 17.82 -0.65 -1.83
CA ASP A 72 18.84 -1.25 -2.66
C ASP A 72 19.90 -1.97 -1.81
N GLY A 73 20.38 -3.10 -2.30
CA GLY A 73 21.37 -3.92 -1.60
C GLY A 73 20.79 -4.80 -0.48
N PHE A 74 19.55 -4.55 -0.05
CA PHE A 74 18.86 -5.43 0.89
C PHE A 74 18.23 -6.62 0.16
N THR A 75 18.04 -7.72 0.90
CA THR A 75 17.27 -8.87 0.38
C THR A 75 15.77 -8.57 0.37
N ALA A 76 14.99 -9.39 -0.32
CA ALA A 76 13.54 -9.33 -0.26
C ALA A 76 13.03 -9.42 1.20
N LEU A 77 13.59 -10.32 1.98
CA LEU A 77 13.25 -10.49 3.40
C LEU A 77 13.60 -9.26 4.23
N ASP A 78 14.79 -8.67 4.03
CA ASP A 78 15.21 -7.49 4.78
C ASP A 78 14.28 -6.30 4.52
N ASN A 79 13.83 -6.12 3.28
CA ASN A 79 12.85 -5.09 2.93
C ASN A 79 11.51 -5.29 3.66
N VAL A 80 11.01 -6.52 3.76
CA VAL A 80 9.76 -6.83 4.47
C VAL A 80 9.92 -6.73 5.99
N LEU A 81 11.12 -6.89 6.52
CA LEU A 81 11.41 -6.72 7.94
C LEU A 81 11.38 -5.25 8.40
N ILE A 82 11.63 -4.28 7.51
CA ILE A 82 11.70 -2.85 7.85
C ILE A 82 10.49 -2.38 8.68
N PRO A 83 9.23 -2.48 8.21
CA PRO A 83 8.09 -2.01 8.99
C PRO A 83 7.89 -2.78 10.30
N LEU A 84 8.26 -4.05 10.35
CA LEU A 84 8.20 -4.87 11.58
C LEU A 84 9.23 -4.43 12.63
N ASP A 85 10.36 -3.86 12.21
CA ASP A 85 11.38 -3.33 13.11
C ASP A 85 11.00 -1.97 13.71
N PHE A 86 10.11 -1.22 13.03
CA PHE A 86 9.55 0.05 13.50
C PHE A 86 8.24 -0.11 14.28
N ALA A 87 7.63 -1.30 14.29
CA ALA A 87 6.46 -1.57 15.10
C ALA A 87 6.73 -1.24 16.58
N ASP A 88 5.73 -0.68 17.26
CA ASP A 88 5.87 -0.16 18.62
C ASP A 88 6.61 -1.15 19.52
N ARG A 89 7.67 -0.65 20.15
CA ARG A 89 8.49 -1.41 21.11
C ARG A 89 7.70 -2.03 22.27
N LYS A 90 6.47 -1.62 22.48
CA LYS A 90 5.55 -2.24 23.43
C LYS A 90 5.14 -3.65 23.02
N GLN A 91 5.05 -3.93 21.73
CA GLN A 91 4.71 -5.27 21.21
C GLN A 91 5.91 -6.23 21.16
N ARG A 92 7.06 -5.94 21.70
CA ARG A 92 8.31 -6.75 21.79
C ARG A 92 8.27 -8.08 21.05
N ILE A 93 7.92 -8.05 19.76
CA ILE A 93 7.93 -9.24 18.91
C ILE A 93 9.39 -9.72 18.81
N ARG A 94 9.63 -10.98 19.15
CA ARG A 94 10.99 -11.56 19.09
C ARG A 94 11.51 -11.57 17.65
N LYS A 95 12.83 -11.43 17.47
CA LYS A 95 13.47 -11.44 16.13
C LYS A 95 13.04 -12.65 15.28
N LYS A 96 12.88 -13.82 15.91
CA LYS A 96 12.42 -15.04 15.24
C LYS A 96 10.98 -14.89 14.71
N GLU A 97 10.08 -14.39 15.52
CA GLU A 97 8.65 -14.20 15.17
C GLU A 97 8.50 -13.16 14.04
N ARG A 98 9.26 -12.05 14.09
CA ARG A 98 9.30 -11.06 12.99
C ARG A 98 9.74 -11.68 11.67
N ARG A 99 10.80 -12.51 11.71
CA ARG A 99 11.28 -13.21 10.54
C ARG A 99 10.24 -14.19 9.98
N GLU A 100 9.56 -14.94 10.83
CA GLU A 100 8.48 -15.86 10.45
C GLU A 100 7.31 -15.09 9.83
N LYS A 101 6.91 -13.95 10.43
CA LYS A 101 5.88 -13.07 9.89
C LYS A 101 6.27 -12.52 8.51
N ALA A 102 7.49 -12.01 8.35
CA ALA A 102 7.98 -11.52 7.06
C ALA A 102 8.01 -12.62 5.98
N LEU A 103 8.44 -13.82 6.32
CA LEU A 103 8.43 -14.97 5.40
C LEU A 103 7.00 -15.37 5.00
N LYS A 104 6.04 -15.28 5.93
CA LYS A 104 4.61 -15.51 5.62
C LYS A 104 4.09 -14.46 4.63
N MET A 105 4.45 -13.18 4.80
CA MET A 105 4.05 -12.13 3.84
C MET A 105 4.64 -12.35 2.46
N LEU A 106 5.92 -12.76 2.38
CA LEU A 106 6.53 -13.15 1.11
C LEU A 106 5.86 -14.37 0.47
N ASP A 107 5.43 -15.34 1.28
CA ASP A 107 4.70 -16.53 0.81
C ASP A 107 3.35 -16.14 0.18
N MET A 108 2.61 -15.22 0.82
CA MET A 108 1.31 -14.72 0.33
C MET A 108 1.39 -14.08 -1.07
N VAL A 109 2.53 -13.49 -1.40
CA VAL A 109 2.77 -12.87 -2.72
C VAL A 109 3.60 -13.75 -3.66
N GLY A 110 3.86 -15.02 -3.31
CA GLY A 110 4.63 -15.97 -4.11
C GLY A 110 6.14 -15.67 -4.19
N MET A 111 6.70 -14.99 -3.18
CA MET A 111 8.11 -14.57 -3.16
C MET A 111 8.96 -15.26 -2.09
N LYS A 112 8.47 -16.29 -1.41
CA LYS A 112 9.17 -16.96 -0.31
C LYS A 112 10.52 -17.53 -0.71
N GLU A 113 10.60 -18.17 -1.89
CA GLU A 113 11.85 -18.76 -2.39
C GLU A 113 12.90 -17.69 -2.74
N PHE A 114 12.48 -16.46 -2.98
CA PHE A 114 13.34 -15.32 -3.26
C PHE A 114 13.73 -14.52 -2.00
N ALA A 115 13.32 -14.94 -0.80
CA ALA A 115 13.50 -14.19 0.45
C ALA A 115 14.95 -13.73 0.68
N GLY A 116 15.93 -14.57 0.38
CA GLY A 116 17.36 -14.26 0.51
C GLY A 116 17.99 -13.53 -0.70
N LYS A 117 17.21 -13.27 -1.77
CA LYS A 117 17.73 -12.64 -2.98
C LYS A 117 17.79 -11.12 -2.82
N PRO A 118 18.91 -10.44 -3.16
CA PRO A 118 18.98 -9.00 -3.21
C PRO A 118 17.94 -8.43 -4.20
N VAL A 119 17.23 -7.35 -3.82
CA VAL A 119 16.14 -6.80 -4.64
C VAL A 119 16.62 -6.27 -5.98
N ASN A 120 17.88 -5.88 -6.10
CA ASN A 120 18.48 -5.44 -7.36
C ASN A 120 18.50 -6.56 -8.43
N ASN A 121 18.46 -7.82 -8.01
CA ASN A 121 18.48 -9.00 -8.88
C ASN A 121 17.06 -9.54 -9.18
N LEU A 122 16.02 -8.81 -8.80
CA LEU A 122 14.62 -9.17 -9.06
C LEU A 122 14.08 -8.45 -10.31
N SER A 123 13.15 -9.10 -11.02
CA SER A 123 12.38 -8.45 -12.09
C SER A 123 11.44 -7.37 -11.53
N GLY A 124 10.88 -6.49 -12.38
CA GLY A 124 9.92 -5.46 -11.97
C GLY A 124 8.72 -6.04 -11.22
N GLY A 125 8.08 -7.07 -11.75
CA GLY A 125 6.96 -7.74 -11.09
C GLY A 125 7.34 -8.41 -9.76
N GLN A 126 8.56 -8.99 -9.67
CA GLN A 126 9.07 -9.54 -8.42
C GLN A 126 9.33 -8.44 -7.39
N LYS A 127 9.89 -7.30 -7.79
CA LYS A 127 10.07 -6.13 -6.92
C LYS A 127 8.74 -5.63 -6.39
N GLN A 128 7.73 -5.55 -7.27
CA GLN A 128 6.38 -5.11 -6.87
C GLN A 128 5.75 -6.06 -5.86
N ARG A 129 5.87 -7.37 -6.05
CA ARG A 129 5.41 -8.35 -5.06
C ARG A 129 6.10 -8.19 -3.72
N VAL A 130 7.41 -7.92 -3.70
CA VAL A 130 8.15 -7.63 -2.44
C VAL A 130 7.67 -6.32 -1.81
N ALA A 131 7.39 -5.27 -2.60
CA ALA A 131 6.83 -4.02 -2.11
C ALA A 131 5.44 -4.22 -1.49
N ILE A 132 4.58 -5.05 -2.10
CA ILE A 132 3.29 -5.43 -1.53
C ILE A 132 3.48 -6.23 -0.23
N ALA A 133 4.37 -7.23 -0.21
CA ALA A 133 4.66 -8.00 1.02
C ALA A 133 5.13 -7.10 2.17
N ARG A 134 5.96 -6.08 1.86
CA ARG A 134 6.38 -5.08 2.84
C ARG A 134 5.20 -4.23 3.31
N ALA A 135 4.33 -3.79 2.41
CA ALA A 135 3.16 -2.98 2.75
C ALA A 135 2.23 -3.72 3.73
N ILE A 136 2.05 -5.03 3.55
CA ILE A 136 1.16 -5.84 4.40
C ILE A 136 1.85 -6.44 5.65
N ALA A 137 3.12 -6.12 5.90
CA ALA A 137 3.92 -6.77 6.96
C ALA A 137 3.34 -6.60 8.37
N ASN A 138 2.73 -5.46 8.66
CA ASN A 138 2.07 -5.20 9.95
C ASN A 138 0.57 -5.53 9.98
N ASP A 139 0.07 -6.19 8.92
CA ASP A 139 -1.34 -6.57 8.78
C ASP A 139 -2.29 -5.35 8.81
N PRO A 140 -2.04 -4.35 7.94
CA PRO A 140 -2.84 -3.14 7.90
C PRO A 140 -4.26 -3.43 7.39
N SER A 141 -5.23 -2.62 7.87
CA SER A 141 -6.62 -2.65 7.36
C SER A 141 -6.76 -1.95 6.01
N ILE A 142 -5.88 -0.99 5.71
CA ILE A 142 -5.92 -0.16 4.50
C ILE A 142 -4.64 -0.35 3.70
N ILE A 143 -4.77 -0.57 2.40
CA ILE A 143 -3.66 -0.60 1.44
C ILE A 143 -3.86 0.55 0.45
N LEU A 144 -2.86 1.42 0.36
CA LEU A 144 -2.81 2.53 -0.58
C LEU A 144 -1.75 2.22 -1.63
N ALA A 145 -2.10 2.28 -2.91
CA ALA A 145 -1.20 1.96 -4.01
C ALA A 145 -1.17 3.10 -5.03
N ASP A 146 0.02 3.65 -5.27
CA ASP A 146 0.25 4.69 -6.28
C ASP A 146 0.83 4.05 -7.54
N GLU A 147 0.03 3.98 -8.61
CA GLU A 147 0.40 3.41 -9.92
C GLU A 147 1.12 2.05 -9.81
N PRO A 148 0.55 1.06 -9.07
CA PRO A 148 1.29 -0.15 -8.69
C PRO A 148 1.66 -1.06 -9.86
N THR A 149 1.12 -0.78 -11.04
CA THR A 149 1.33 -1.56 -12.28
C THR A 149 1.91 -0.73 -13.42
N GLY A 150 2.12 0.58 -13.21
CA GLY A 150 2.50 1.51 -14.27
C GLY A 150 3.83 1.24 -14.97
N ALA A 151 4.72 0.43 -14.39
CA ALA A 151 6.00 0.04 -14.96
C ALA A 151 6.04 -1.44 -15.41
N LEU A 152 4.88 -2.13 -15.48
CA LEU A 152 4.79 -3.56 -15.73
C LEU A 152 4.10 -3.84 -17.07
N ASP A 153 4.40 -5.00 -17.66
CA ASP A 153 3.66 -5.52 -18.81
C ASP A 153 2.26 -6.02 -18.39
N SER A 154 1.38 -6.21 -19.36
CA SER A 154 -0.02 -6.58 -19.11
C SER A 154 -0.18 -7.92 -18.38
N ALA A 155 0.66 -8.91 -18.66
CA ALA A 155 0.58 -10.20 -17.98
C ALA A 155 0.99 -10.08 -16.52
N THR A 156 2.07 -9.35 -16.24
CA THR A 156 2.53 -9.05 -14.87
C THR A 156 1.51 -8.18 -14.14
N THR A 157 0.86 -7.22 -14.84
CA THR A 157 -0.23 -6.39 -14.26
C THR A 157 -1.36 -7.26 -13.73
N GLU A 158 -1.85 -8.23 -14.52
CA GLU A 158 -2.89 -9.16 -14.07
C GLU A 158 -2.48 -9.97 -12.84
N GLU A 159 -1.23 -10.42 -12.80
CA GLU A 159 -0.71 -11.13 -11.62
C GLU A 159 -0.67 -10.26 -10.37
N ILE A 160 -0.31 -8.97 -10.50
CA ILE A 160 -0.31 -8.02 -9.38
C ILE A 160 -1.73 -7.68 -8.95
N MET A 161 -2.65 -7.46 -9.90
CA MET A 161 -4.05 -7.21 -9.59
C MET A 161 -4.71 -8.40 -8.90
N LYS A 162 -4.33 -9.61 -9.26
CA LYS A 162 -4.76 -10.81 -8.53
C LYS A 162 -4.31 -10.77 -7.07
N VAL A 163 -3.07 -10.36 -6.78
CA VAL A 163 -2.60 -10.22 -5.39
C VAL A 163 -3.45 -9.21 -4.62
N PHE A 164 -3.81 -8.07 -5.24
CA PHE A 164 -4.69 -7.09 -4.60
C PHE A 164 -6.08 -7.67 -4.35
N ARG A 165 -6.68 -8.37 -5.31
CA ARG A 165 -7.98 -9.05 -5.11
C ARG A 165 -7.94 -10.06 -3.97
N ASP A 166 -6.91 -10.92 -3.93
CA ASP A 166 -6.73 -11.92 -2.87
C ASP A 166 -6.59 -11.25 -1.48
N LEU A 167 -5.99 -10.06 -1.40
CA LEU A 167 -5.88 -9.26 -0.18
C LEU A 167 -7.21 -8.58 0.20
N ASN A 168 -7.96 -8.09 -0.79
CA ASN A 168 -9.28 -7.49 -0.60
C ASN A 168 -10.31 -8.53 -0.13
N GLU A 169 -10.32 -9.72 -0.71
CA GLU A 169 -11.18 -10.85 -0.27
C GLU A 169 -10.89 -11.27 1.18
N GLN A 170 -9.72 -10.96 1.72
CA GLN A 170 -9.39 -11.14 3.13
C GLN A 170 -9.89 -9.99 4.02
N GLY A 171 -10.67 -9.05 3.47
CA GLY A 171 -11.33 -7.95 4.19
C GLY A 171 -10.51 -6.65 4.26
N ARG A 172 -9.41 -6.50 3.49
CA ARG A 172 -8.65 -5.25 3.46
C ARG A 172 -9.28 -4.23 2.51
N THR A 173 -9.34 -3.01 2.95
CA THR A 173 -9.72 -1.86 2.10
C THR A 173 -8.53 -1.48 1.21
N ILE A 174 -8.76 -1.30 -0.09
CA ILE A 174 -7.68 -1.03 -1.05
C ILE A 174 -8.03 0.21 -1.87
N VAL A 175 -7.08 1.15 -1.95
CA VAL A 175 -7.18 2.34 -2.80
C VAL A 175 -6.04 2.32 -3.80
N ILE A 176 -6.37 2.28 -5.09
CA ILE A 176 -5.39 2.23 -6.18
C ILE A 176 -5.50 3.53 -7.01
N VAL A 177 -4.43 4.32 -7.02
CA VAL A 177 -4.28 5.39 -8.00
C VAL A 177 -3.81 4.75 -9.30
N THR A 178 -4.52 4.99 -10.38
CA THR A 178 -4.14 4.50 -11.71
C THR A 178 -4.66 5.39 -12.83
N HIS A 179 -3.97 5.36 -13.95
CA HIS A 179 -4.44 5.91 -15.23
C HIS A 179 -4.81 4.80 -16.23
N ASP A 180 -4.63 3.54 -15.85
CA ASP A 180 -4.98 2.38 -16.67
C ASP A 180 -6.46 1.99 -16.46
N PRO A 181 -7.32 2.12 -17.50
CA PRO A 181 -8.72 1.74 -17.41
C PRO A 181 -8.92 0.26 -17.05
N ALA A 182 -8.04 -0.64 -17.53
CA ALA A 182 -8.15 -2.06 -17.27
C ALA A 182 -7.88 -2.41 -15.79
N VAL A 183 -7.09 -1.61 -15.10
CA VAL A 183 -6.90 -1.71 -13.65
C VAL A 183 -8.11 -1.14 -12.90
N ALA A 184 -8.62 0.02 -13.34
CA ALA A 184 -9.77 0.66 -12.72
C ALA A 184 -11.05 -0.20 -12.82
N GLU A 185 -11.28 -0.88 -13.95
CA GLU A 185 -12.41 -1.79 -14.17
C GLU A 185 -12.40 -3.03 -13.24
N GLN A 186 -11.27 -3.35 -12.64
CA GLN A 186 -11.14 -4.44 -11.67
C GLN A 186 -11.46 -4.04 -10.23
N CYS A 187 -11.72 -2.76 -9.98
CA CYS A 187 -12.09 -2.24 -8.68
C CYS A 187 -13.63 -2.18 -8.52
N ASP A 188 -14.11 -2.25 -7.29
CA ASP A 188 -15.53 -2.19 -6.97
C ASP A 188 -16.13 -0.81 -7.29
N ARG A 189 -15.29 0.24 -7.17
CA ARG A 189 -15.67 1.64 -7.37
C ARG A 189 -14.56 2.42 -8.03
N VAL A 190 -14.96 3.39 -8.86
CA VAL A 190 -14.05 4.34 -9.50
C VAL A 190 -14.40 5.75 -9.05
N ILE A 191 -13.43 6.46 -8.49
CA ILE A 191 -13.54 7.87 -8.12
C ILE A 191 -12.66 8.67 -9.08
N ARG A 192 -13.26 9.66 -9.75
CA ARG A 192 -12.55 10.55 -10.65
C ARG A 192 -12.13 11.82 -9.92
N ILE A 193 -10.88 12.24 -10.15
CA ILE A 193 -10.35 13.51 -9.67
C ILE A 193 -9.96 14.36 -10.87
N GLU A 194 -10.52 15.56 -10.97
CA GLU A 194 -10.21 16.54 -12.00
C GLU A 194 -9.99 17.90 -11.34
N ASP A 195 -8.86 18.56 -11.66
CA ASP A 195 -8.47 19.88 -11.10
C ASP A 195 -8.61 19.97 -9.55
N GLY A 196 -8.20 18.91 -8.84
CA GLY A 196 -8.25 18.85 -7.38
C GLY A 196 -9.66 18.65 -6.80
N ARG A 197 -10.64 18.29 -7.62
CA ARG A 197 -12.02 18.03 -7.21
C ARG A 197 -12.40 16.59 -7.51
N ILE A 198 -13.19 16.01 -6.61
CA ILE A 198 -13.80 14.70 -6.83
C ILE A 198 -15.04 14.92 -7.69
N GLU A 199 -15.11 14.19 -8.80
CA GLU A 199 -16.29 14.06 -9.64
C GLU A 199 -16.96 12.72 -9.32
N GLU A 200 -18.25 12.75 -8.99
CA GLU A 200 -19.10 11.57 -8.77
C GLU A 200 -19.67 11.04 -10.08
#